data_f8dce9d7f42cb9f042eba9504650c757
#
_entry.id   f8dce9d7f42cb9f042eba9504650c757
#
_cell.length_a   1.000
_cell.length_b   1.000
_cell.length_c   1.000
_cell.angle_alpha   90.00
_cell.angle_beta   90.00
_cell.angle_gamma   90.00
#
_symmetry.space_group_name_H-M   'P 1'
#
loop_
_entity.id
_entity.type
_entity.pdbx_description
1 polymer ?
#
loop_
_entity_poly.entity_id
_entity_poly.type
_entity_poly.pdbx_seq_one_letter_code
_entity_poly.pdbx_strand_id
1 'polypeptide(L)'
;MIDIKRKLKNFGPLEFLVLSSLTYVVIMLIWTASTRSSVLQKANDIKTNHKTIVEFINNEVNACSADENGLTSWGENCNSSWNSSIIVKYILDNFKLNNPYNINKPLIQTSQDPRIQAEGKAGQSTDKGIIFVSESNFEFEAGSEWIIGTCIKSPCVAAGNNELVSVYR
;
A
#
# COMPACT_ATOMS: atom_id res chain seq x y z
N MET A 1 -34.58 35.37 -8.62
CA MET A 1 -33.73 34.89 -9.71
C MET A 1 -33.00 36.09 -10.27
N ILE A 2 -31.76 36.32 -9.84
CA ILE A 2 -30.99 37.54 -10.15
C ILE A 2 -30.62 37.51 -11.63
N ASP A 3 -30.89 38.60 -12.32
CA ASP A 3 -30.74 38.73 -13.77
C ASP A 3 -29.27 38.81 -14.19
N ILE A 4 -28.62 37.65 -14.16
CA ILE A 4 -27.20 37.44 -14.51
C ILE A 4 -26.92 37.82 -15.99
N LYS A 5 -27.95 37.68 -16.85
CA LYS A 5 -27.84 38.01 -18.28
C LYS A 5 -27.60 39.50 -18.55
N ARG A 6 -28.07 40.38 -17.68
CA ARG A 6 -27.96 41.85 -17.88
C ARG A 6 -26.56 42.38 -17.51
N LYS A 7 -25.81 41.69 -16.60
CA LYS A 7 -24.46 42.10 -16.19
C LYS A 7 -23.37 41.67 -17.18
N LEU A 8 -23.60 40.56 -17.91
CA LEU A 8 -22.61 40.05 -18.88
C LEU A 8 -22.46 40.88 -20.15
N LYS A 9 -23.41 41.76 -20.43
CA LYS A 9 -23.43 42.57 -21.68
C LYS A 9 -22.46 43.77 -21.68
N ASN A 10 -21.87 44.09 -20.53
CA ASN A 10 -20.97 45.23 -20.35
C ASN A 10 -19.51 44.84 -20.05
N PHE A 11 -19.15 43.57 -20.20
CA PHE A 11 -17.77 43.16 -20.00
C PHE A 11 -16.92 43.52 -21.21
N GLY A 12 -15.91 44.34 -20.99
CA GLY A 12 -14.90 44.62 -21.99
C GLY A 12 -13.96 43.41 -22.20
N PRO A 13 -13.26 43.36 -23.33
CA PRO A 13 -12.35 42.24 -23.63
C PRO A 13 -11.26 42.07 -22.57
N LEU A 14 -10.85 43.12 -21.90
CA LEU A 14 -9.85 43.04 -20.82
C LEU A 14 -10.42 42.41 -19.55
N GLU A 15 -11.65 42.70 -19.17
CA GLU A 15 -12.33 42.09 -18.03
C GLU A 15 -12.60 40.61 -18.26
N PHE A 16 -12.92 40.24 -19.51
CA PHE A 16 -13.09 38.84 -19.89
C PHE A 16 -11.77 38.06 -19.78
N LEU A 17 -10.65 38.63 -20.20
CA LEU A 17 -9.32 38.02 -20.04
C LEU A 17 -8.94 37.82 -18.57
N VAL A 18 -9.19 38.83 -17.73
CA VAL A 18 -8.91 38.73 -16.29
C VAL A 18 -9.80 37.66 -15.66
N LEU A 19 -11.08 37.62 -15.96
CA LEU A 19 -12.01 36.63 -15.40
C LEU A 19 -11.65 35.20 -15.83
N SER A 20 -11.30 35.02 -17.11
CA SER A 20 -10.91 33.69 -17.63
C SER A 20 -9.59 33.21 -17.04
N SER A 21 -8.60 34.08 -16.85
CA SER A 21 -7.33 33.70 -16.20
C SER A 21 -7.53 33.33 -14.74
N LEU A 22 -8.37 34.07 -14.02
CA LEU A 22 -8.69 33.79 -12.63
C LEU A 22 -9.44 32.46 -12.47
N THR A 23 -10.38 32.18 -13.37
CA THR A 23 -11.11 30.90 -13.42
C THR A 23 -10.16 29.72 -13.70
N TYR A 24 -9.23 29.92 -14.64
CA TYR A 24 -8.21 28.88 -14.95
C TYR A 24 -7.33 28.57 -13.74
N VAL A 25 -6.85 29.60 -13.04
CA VAL A 25 -6.03 29.42 -11.82
C VAL A 25 -6.81 28.65 -10.75
N VAL A 26 -8.08 29.00 -10.51
CA VAL A 26 -8.93 28.31 -9.54
C VAL A 26 -9.13 26.83 -9.92
N ILE A 27 -9.41 26.54 -11.19
CA ILE A 27 -9.55 25.15 -11.68
C ILE A 27 -8.26 24.37 -11.47
N MET A 28 -7.10 24.97 -11.78
CA MET A 28 -5.80 24.32 -11.58
C MET A 28 -5.50 24.05 -10.11
N LEU A 29 -5.85 24.98 -9.21
CA LEU A 29 -5.70 24.78 -7.76
C LEU A 29 -6.59 23.63 -7.24
N ILE A 30 -7.84 23.58 -7.66
CA ILE A 30 -8.76 22.50 -7.28
C ILE A 30 -8.24 21.15 -7.79
N TRP A 31 -7.79 21.09 -9.04
CA TRP A 31 -7.26 19.84 -9.61
C TRP A 31 -6.00 19.37 -8.90
N THR A 32 -5.04 20.25 -8.66
CA THR A 32 -3.80 19.90 -7.93
C THR A 32 -4.09 19.46 -6.49
N ALA A 33 -5.01 20.11 -5.79
CA ALA A 33 -5.44 19.72 -4.45
C ALA A 33 -6.12 18.34 -4.46
N SER A 34 -7.00 18.06 -5.41
CA SER A 34 -7.70 16.78 -5.53
C SER A 34 -6.75 15.63 -5.85
N THR A 35 -5.83 15.81 -6.80
CA THR A 35 -4.84 14.78 -7.15
C THR A 35 -3.89 14.48 -6.00
N ARG A 36 -3.44 15.50 -5.26
CA ARG A 36 -2.60 15.34 -4.09
C ARG A 36 -3.31 14.59 -2.96
N SER A 37 -4.58 14.92 -2.70
CA SER A 37 -5.40 14.24 -1.71
C SER A 37 -5.57 12.75 -2.04
N SER A 38 -5.87 12.41 -3.30
CA SER A 38 -6.01 11.05 -3.77
C SER A 38 -4.73 10.21 -3.59
N VAL A 39 -3.55 10.79 -3.89
CA VAL A 39 -2.26 10.10 -3.71
C VAL A 39 -1.96 9.85 -2.24
N LEU A 40 -2.24 10.82 -1.37
CA LEU A 40 -2.04 10.67 0.08
C LEU A 40 -2.99 9.60 0.67
N GLN A 41 -4.24 9.58 0.23
CA GLN A 41 -5.20 8.57 0.67
C GLN A 41 -4.72 7.16 0.29
N LYS A 42 -4.34 6.95 -0.97
CA LYS A 42 -3.80 5.65 -1.42
C LYS A 42 -2.57 5.21 -0.63
N ALA A 43 -1.67 6.15 -0.32
CA ALA A 43 -0.50 5.88 0.51
C ALA A 43 -0.89 5.45 1.93
N ASN A 44 -1.88 6.11 2.54
CA ASN A 44 -2.38 5.74 3.86
C ASN A 44 -3.10 4.38 3.85
N ASP A 45 -3.88 4.11 2.81
CA ASP A 45 -4.56 2.82 2.66
C ASP A 45 -3.55 1.65 2.60
N ILE A 46 -2.45 1.82 1.86
CA ILE A 46 -1.38 0.80 1.81
C ILE A 46 -0.69 0.63 3.16
N LYS A 47 -0.41 1.72 3.86
CA LYS A 47 0.17 1.64 5.22
C LYS A 47 -0.74 0.88 6.18
N THR A 48 -2.02 1.17 6.13
CA THR A 48 -3.03 0.48 6.94
C THR A 48 -3.10 -1.00 6.58
N ASN A 49 -3.14 -1.33 5.29
CA ASN A 49 -3.16 -2.72 4.83
C ASN A 49 -1.88 -3.47 5.24
N HIS A 50 -0.71 -2.86 5.07
CA HIS A 50 0.57 -3.43 5.49
C HIS A 50 0.58 -3.72 7.00
N LYS A 51 0.18 -2.74 7.80
CA LYS A 51 0.08 -2.90 9.25
C LYS A 51 -0.87 -4.04 9.63
N THR A 52 -2.04 -4.13 9.01
CA THR A 52 -3.01 -5.21 9.24
C THR A 52 -2.41 -6.59 8.98
N ILE A 53 -1.65 -6.73 7.88
CA ILE A 53 -0.99 -8.00 7.53
C ILE A 53 0.13 -8.34 8.51
N VAL A 54 0.95 -7.35 8.87
CA VAL A 54 2.02 -7.53 9.88
C VAL A 54 1.42 -7.96 11.22
N GLU A 55 0.38 -7.29 11.70
CA GLU A 55 -0.31 -7.62 12.96
C GLU A 55 -0.92 -9.02 12.89
N PHE A 56 -1.52 -9.40 11.76
CA PHE A 56 -2.06 -10.75 11.59
C PHE A 56 -0.96 -11.82 11.70
N ILE A 57 0.14 -11.70 10.96
CA ILE A 57 1.26 -12.66 11.01
C ILE A 57 1.88 -12.69 12.41
N ASN A 58 2.07 -11.54 13.04
CA ASN A 58 2.62 -11.45 14.38
C ASN A 58 1.72 -12.12 15.44
N ASN A 59 0.40 -11.99 15.31
CA ASN A 59 -0.55 -12.64 16.19
C ASN A 59 -0.51 -14.17 16.06
N GLU A 60 -0.37 -14.69 14.84
CA GLU A 60 -0.21 -16.12 14.59
C GLU A 60 1.10 -16.65 15.18
N VAL A 61 2.21 -15.91 15.01
CA VAL A 61 3.49 -16.25 15.63
C VAL A 61 3.36 -16.32 17.15
N ASN A 62 2.71 -15.34 17.76
CA ASN A 62 2.50 -15.31 19.22
C ASN A 62 1.58 -16.45 19.68
N ALA A 63 0.52 -16.75 18.94
CA ALA A 63 -0.38 -17.86 19.25
C ALA A 63 0.36 -19.21 19.19
N CYS A 64 1.18 -19.41 18.16
CA CYS A 64 2.01 -20.61 18.03
C CYS A 64 3.12 -20.70 19.08
N SER A 65 3.65 -19.58 19.54
CA SER A 65 4.62 -19.56 20.64
C SER A 65 3.97 -19.97 21.98
N ALA A 66 2.67 -19.74 22.13
CA ALA A 66 1.91 -20.16 23.32
C ALA A 66 1.46 -21.63 23.27
N ASP A 67 1.22 -22.16 22.06
CA ASP A 67 0.84 -23.57 21.83
C ASP A 67 1.55 -24.11 20.58
N GLU A 68 2.72 -24.70 20.78
CA GLU A 68 3.55 -25.26 19.71
C GLU A 68 2.89 -26.40 18.95
N ASN A 69 1.93 -27.10 19.56
CA ASN A 69 1.18 -28.19 18.94
C ASN A 69 -0.13 -27.74 18.29
N GLY A 70 -0.41 -26.44 18.33
CA GLY A 70 -1.58 -25.82 17.73
C GLY A 70 -1.52 -25.77 16.21
N LEU A 71 -2.60 -25.23 15.63
CA LEU A 71 -2.72 -24.95 14.20
C LEU A 71 -2.85 -23.44 13.99
N THR A 72 -2.20 -22.95 12.95
CA THR A 72 -2.38 -21.59 12.47
C THR A 72 -3.78 -21.39 11.87
N SER A 73 -4.22 -20.16 11.73
CA SER A 73 -5.48 -19.82 11.06
C SER A 73 -5.60 -20.36 9.64
N TRP A 74 -4.49 -20.60 8.95
CA TRP A 74 -4.45 -21.18 7.60
C TRP A 74 -4.24 -22.70 7.59
N GLY A 75 -4.21 -23.35 8.78
CA GLY A 75 -4.25 -24.81 8.93
C GLY A 75 -2.89 -25.51 8.93
N GLU A 76 -1.78 -24.79 8.98
CA GLU A 76 -0.44 -25.40 9.17
C GLU A 76 -0.12 -25.59 10.66
N ASN A 77 0.68 -26.62 10.98
CA ASN A 77 1.11 -26.83 12.36
C ASN A 77 2.06 -25.74 12.84
N CYS A 78 1.91 -25.32 14.07
CA CYS A 78 2.77 -24.32 14.68
C CYS A 78 4.24 -24.75 14.76
N ASN A 79 4.54 -26.04 14.87
CA ASN A 79 5.90 -26.57 14.94
C ASN A 79 6.51 -26.93 13.56
N SER A 80 5.79 -26.65 12.44
CA SER A 80 6.28 -26.88 11.08
C SER A 80 6.75 -25.58 10.42
N SER A 81 7.53 -25.69 9.35
CA SER A 81 7.82 -24.53 8.50
C SER A 81 6.53 -24.06 7.79
N TRP A 82 6.27 -22.78 7.82
CA TRP A 82 5.09 -22.22 7.16
C TRP A 82 5.41 -21.84 5.72
N ASN A 83 4.43 -22.00 4.85
CA ASN A 83 4.57 -21.68 3.42
C ASN A 83 3.96 -20.31 3.12
N SER A 84 4.81 -19.37 2.66
CA SER A 84 4.37 -18.03 2.31
C SER A 84 3.24 -17.99 1.26
N SER A 85 3.21 -18.97 0.33
CA SER A 85 2.14 -19.04 -0.67
C SER A 85 0.79 -19.42 -0.06
N ILE A 86 0.77 -20.27 0.97
CA ILE A 86 -0.45 -20.65 1.70
C ILE A 86 -0.98 -19.44 2.47
N ILE A 87 -0.10 -18.74 3.17
CA ILE A 87 -0.45 -17.53 3.93
C ILE A 87 -1.01 -16.45 3.01
N VAL A 88 -0.33 -16.19 1.88
CA VAL A 88 -0.80 -15.21 0.89
C VAL A 88 -2.18 -15.58 0.36
N LYS A 89 -2.40 -16.85 0.02
CA LYS A 89 -3.71 -17.32 -0.41
C LYS A 89 -4.78 -17.12 0.67
N TYR A 90 -4.48 -17.52 1.90
CA TYR A 90 -5.40 -17.36 3.03
C TYR A 90 -5.79 -15.88 3.23
N ILE A 91 -4.81 -14.97 3.18
CA ILE A 91 -5.05 -13.52 3.33
C ILE A 91 -5.94 -13.01 2.18
N LEU A 92 -5.66 -13.41 0.93
CA LEU A 92 -6.48 -13.00 -0.22
C LEU A 92 -7.92 -13.49 -0.13
N ASP A 93 -8.15 -14.68 0.40
CA ASP A 93 -9.48 -15.29 0.50
C ASP A 93 -10.29 -14.72 1.68
N ASN A 94 -9.65 -14.33 2.79
CA ASN A 94 -10.32 -13.95 4.03
C ASN A 94 -10.33 -12.45 4.31
N PHE A 95 -9.34 -11.70 3.81
CA PHE A 95 -9.24 -10.27 4.01
C PHE A 95 -9.74 -9.53 2.76
N LYS A 96 -10.79 -8.72 2.93
CA LYS A 96 -11.33 -7.89 1.84
C LYS A 96 -10.48 -6.64 1.59
N LEU A 97 -9.18 -6.85 1.36
CA LEU A 97 -8.22 -5.79 1.13
C LEU A 97 -7.91 -5.69 -0.37
N ASN A 98 -7.79 -4.49 -0.88
CA ASN A 98 -7.52 -4.23 -2.30
C ASN A 98 -6.28 -3.36 -2.47
N ASN A 99 -5.59 -3.51 -3.60
CA ASN A 99 -4.51 -2.60 -3.97
C ASN A 99 -5.11 -1.25 -4.41
N PRO A 100 -4.91 -0.15 -3.67
CA PRO A 100 -5.52 1.15 -3.97
C PRO A 100 -4.92 1.82 -5.21
N TYR A 101 -3.75 1.37 -5.68
CA TYR A 101 -3.14 1.88 -6.91
C TYR A 101 -3.62 1.15 -8.16
N ASN A 102 -3.95 -0.15 -8.03
CA ASN A 102 -4.39 -0.95 -9.16
C ASN A 102 -5.29 -2.10 -8.68
N ILE A 103 -6.59 -1.95 -8.88
CA ILE A 103 -7.58 -2.95 -8.47
C ILE A 103 -7.43 -4.31 -9.19
N ASN A 104 -6.75 -4.33 -10.34
CA ASN A 104 -6.51 -5.55 -11.10
C ASN A 104 -5.25 -6.31 -10.63
N LYS A 105 -4.49 -5.73 -9.71
CA LYS A 105 -3.32 -6.37 -9.10
C LYS A 105 -3.67 -6.85 -7.69
N PRO A 106 -3.17 -8.01 -7.27
CA PRO A 106 -3.38 -8.45 -5.90
C PRO A 106 -2.72 -7.48 -4.91
N LEU A 107 -3.28 -7.40 -3.72
CA LEU A 107 -2.70 -6.59 -2.66
C LEU A 107 -1.44 -7.23 -2.09
N ILE A 108 -1.39 -8.55 -2.03
CA ILE A 108 -0.30 -9.31 -1.40
C ILE A 108 0.23 -10.38 -2.37
N GLN A 109 1.54 -10.58 -2.37
CA GLN A 109 2.23 -11.59 -3.15
C GLN A 109 3.42 -12.16 -2.39
N THR A 110 3.82 -13.38 -2.75
CA THR A 110 5.10 -13.94 -2.31
C THR A 110 6.24 -13.27 -3.08
N SER A 111 7.39 -13.13 -2.43
CA SER A 111 8.63 -12.66 -3.05
C SER A 111 9.81 -13.44 -2.48
N GLN A 112 10.85 -13.61 -3.29
CA GLN A 112 12.12 -14.16 -2.80
C GLN A 112 12.85 -13.18 -1.89
N ASP A 113 12.68 -11.88 -2.12
CA ASP A 113 13.27 -10.83 -1.30
C ASP A 113 12.35 -9.59 -1.26
N PRO A 114 11.46 -9.51 -0.26
CA PRO A 114 10.58 -8.36 -0.08
C PRO A 114 11.32 -7.04 0.15
N ARG A 115 12.57 -7.06 0.63
CA ARG A 115 13.39 -5.85 0.82
C ARG A 115 13.66 -5.18 -0.52
N ILE A 116 14.04 -5.98 -1.53
CA ILE A 116 14.29 -5.47 -2.89
C ILE A 116 13.01 -4.87 -3.47
N GLN A 117 11.87 -5.50 -3.23
CA GLN A 117 10.60 -5.04 -3.76
C GLN A 117 10.10 -3.77 -3.05
N ALA A 118 10.30 -3.67 -1.73
CA ALA A 118 9.92 -2.50 -0.95
C ALA A 118 10.80 -1.28 -1.27
N GLU A 119 12.09 -1.46 -1.33
CA GLU A 119 13.04 -0.37 -1.56
C GLU A 119 13.15 0.05 -3.03
N GLY A 120 12.89 -0.89 -3.95
CA GLY A 120 13.03 -0.64 -5.39
C GLY A 120 14.47 -0.44 -5.81
N LYS A 121 15.14 -1.48 -6.23
CA LYS A 121 16.49 -1.33 -6.83
C LYS A 121 16.38 -0.64 -8.18
N ALA A 122 17.41 0.15 -8.52
CA ALA A 122 17.53 0.83 -9.80
C ALA A 122 17.30 -0.14 -10.97
N GLY A 123 16.29 0.15 -11.80
CA GLY A 123 15.92 -0.64 -12.97
C GLY A 123 14.86 -1.71 -12.73
N GLN A 124 14.41 -1.95 -11.50
CA GLN A 124 13.28 -2.83 -11.21
C GLN A 124 12.01 -2.00 -11.00
N SER A 125 10.99 -2.29 -11.79
CA SER A 125 9.66 -1.75 -11.60
C SER A 125 9.04 -2.40 -10.37
N THR A 126 9.09 -1.72 -9.25
CA THR A 126 8.32 -2.14 -8.07
C THR A 126 6.85 -1.78 -8.27
N ASP A 127 5.99 -2.76 -8.10
CA ASP A 127 4.55 -2.55 -8.17
C ASP A 127 4.08 -1.86 -6.88
N LYS A 128 3.84 -0.56 -6.98
CA LYS A 128 3.34 0.23 -5.85
C LYS A 128 2.06 -0.37 -5.27
N GLY A 129 2.02 -0.43 -3.95
CA GLY A 129 0.86 -0.89 -3.22
C GLY A 129 0.68 -2.40 -3.19
N ILE A 130 1.64 -3.18 -3.68
CA ILE A 130 1.70 -4.61 -3.42
C ILE A 130 2.51 -4.84 -2.15
N ILE A 131 2.01 -5.69 -1.28
CA ILE A 131 2.71 -6.15 -0.08
C ILE A 131 3.37 -7.47 -0.41
N PHE A 132 4.67 -7.54 -0.27
CA PHE A 132 5.47 -8.72 -0.54
C PHE A 132 5.80 -9.41 0.76
N VAL A 133 5.62 -10.75 0.78
CA VAL A 133 5.87 -11.58 1.96
C VAL A 133 6.84 -12.69 1.56
N SER A 134 7.83 -12.91 2.39
CA SER A 134 8.77 -14.01 2.28
C SER A 134 9.08 -14.55 3.65
N GLU A 135 9.20 -15.87 3.74
CA GLU A 135 9.92 -16.50 4.82
C GLU A 135 11.41 -16.50 4.47
N SER A 136 12.21 -15.90 5.30
CA SER A 136 13.66 -15.96 5.16
C SER A 136 14.15 -17.25 5.79
N ASN A 137 14.33 -18.27 4.97
CA ASN A 137 15.09 -19.46 5.33
C ASN A 137 16.59 -19.14 5.36
N PHE A 138 17.01 -18.26 6.25
CA PHE A 138 18.42 -18.24 6.59
C PHE A 138 18.72 -19.48 7.43
N GLU A 139 19.72 -20.23 7.01
CA GLU A 139 20.26 -21.45 7.63
C GLU A 139 20.75 -21.24 9.10
N PHE A 140 20.04 -20.46 9.89
CA PHE A 140 20.38 -20.22 11.28
C PHE A 140 19.35 -20.90 12.19
N GLU A 141 19.86 -21.78 12.97
CA GLU A 141 19.25 -22.45 14.11
C GLU A 141 18.39 -21.46 14.92
N ALA A 142 17.11 -21.80 15.08
CA ALA A 142 16.12 -21.12 15.90
C ALA A 142 15.52 -19.82 15.33
N GLY A 143 14.50 -19.96 14.54
CA GLY A 143 13.54 -18.90 14.23
C GLY A 143 13.50 -18.53 12.76
N SER A 144 12.40 -18.80 12.11
CA SER A 144 12.14 -18.26 10.77
C SER A 144 11.80 -16.77 10.89
N GLU A 145 12.49 -15.94 10.11
CA GLU A 145 12.19 -14.52 9.96
C GLU A 145 11.17 -14.35 8.84
N TRP A 146 10.03 -13.75 9.13
CA TRP A 146 9.08 -13.31 8.12
C TRP A 146 9.36 -11.88 7.73
N ILE A 147 9.63 -11.64 6.45
CA ILE A 147 9.91 -10.32 5.91
C ILE A 147 8.68 -9.86 5.14
N ILE A 148 8.14 -8.71 5.52
CA ILE A 148 6.95 -8.09 4.92
C ILE A 148 7.33 -6.71 4.45
N GLY A 149 7.29 -6.49 3.14
CA GLY A 149 7.74 -5.24 2.54
C GLY A 149 6.77 -4.68 1.51
N THR A 150 6.65 -3.37 1.43
CA THR A 150 5.82 -2.68 0.43
C THR A 150 6.40 -1.35 0.01
N CYS A 151 6.21 -1.00 -1.27
CA CYS A 151 6.41 0.35 -1.78
C CYS A 151 5.10 1.14 -1.71
N ILE A 152 5.09 2.17 -0.89
CA ILE A 152 3.91 3.02 -0.65
C ILE A 152 3.81 4.10 -1.71
N LYS A 153 4.93 4.75 -2.04
CA LYS A 153 4.99 5.90 -2.93
C LYS A 153 6.30 5.90 -3.72
N SER A 154 6.28 6.38 -4.96
CA SER A 154 7.48 6.53 -5.77
C SER A 154 8.23 7.83 -5.46
N PRO A 155 9.56 7.83 -5.42
CA PRO A 155 10.44 6.68 -5.54
C PRO A 155 10.45 5.82 -4.25
N CYS A 156 10.40 4.51 -4.39
CA CYS A 156 10.28 3.59 -3.23
C CYS A 156 11.49 3.67 -2.29
N VAL A 157 12.68 3.93 -2.83
CA VAL A 157 13.93 4.05 -2.07
C VAL A 157 13.96 5.26 -1.12
N ALA A 158 13.11 6.26 -1.35
CA ALA A 158 13.09 7.45 -0.49
C ALA A 158 12.48 7.14 0.88
N ALA A 159 13.07 7.71 1.92
CA ALA A 159 12.63 7.53 3.30
C ALA A 159 11.12 7.85 3.46
N GLY A 160 10.39 6.94 4.08
CA GLY A 160 8.94 7.04 4.28
C GLY A 160 8.08 6.69 3.06
N ASN A 161 8.69 6.29 1.94
CA ASN A 161 7.99 5.83 0.74
C ASN A 161 7.90 4.31 0.65
N ASN A 162 8.50 3.60 1.57
CA ASN A 162 8.40 2.15 1.73
C ASN A 162 8.15 1.80 3.20
N GLU A 163 7.69 0.60 3.43
CA GLU A 163 7.68 -0.03 4.75
C GLU A 163 8.25 -1.44 4.63
N LEU A 164 9.06 -1.80 5.61
CA LEU A 164 9.69 -3.10 5.73
C LEU A 164 9.65 -3.51 7.21
N VAL A 165 9.08 -4.66 7.48
CA VAL A 165 8.97 -5.22 8.83
C VAL A 165 9.44 -6.67 8.82
N SER A 166 10.20 -7.04 9.85
CA SER A 166 10.55 -8.43 10.14
C SER A 166 9.77 -8.92 11.35
N VAL A 167 9.15 -10.08 11.23
CA VAL A 167 8.49 -10.79 12.31
C VAL A 167 9.27 -12.08 12.55
N TYR A 168 9.73 -12.27 13.77
CA TYR A 168 10.52 -13.45 14.17
C TYR A 168 9.63 -14.45 14.88
N ARG A 169 9.80 -15.71 14.49
CA ARG A 169 9.09 -16.84 15.09
C ARG A 169 10.03 -17.65 15.98
#